data_dae05c7cb5358ee3513622ab84e56731
#
_entry.id   dae05c7cb5358ee3513622ab84e56731
#
_cell.length_a   1.000
_cell.length_b   1.000
_cell.length_c   1.000
_cell.angle_alpha   90.00
_cell.angle_beta   90.00
_cell.angle_gamma   90.00
#
_symmetry.space_group_name_H-M   'P 1'
#
loop_
_entity.id
_entity.type
_entity.pdbx_description
1 polymer ?
#
loop_
_entity_poly.entity_id
_entity_poly.type
_entity_poly.pdbx_seq_one_letter_code
_entity_poly.pdbx_strand_id
1 'polypeptide(L)'
;MRTENWKKIVTGCGMVLLAAYVGGFFEILFSRSEVCLSPLQCLYAGCGTSSGRKWSMAAVVLLLALTVLVIWRGKDNPLHDERNFEISDQGTYGTAGFMGTQEQKEILQADRGMEHIKGIIFGRELSNGNILSLPVDSRLNRNIAVCGSQGSMKSRAFARVMALQCVRRGESMYITDPKSELYEDLCAYLKEEGYVVKQLNLIQLTHSDAWNCLAEIEDGELIDVFCDVVIRNTTDKFDHFYDNVEMDLLKALCLYVFEEYPQEQKTFPEAYKLLLNKSVEMLDSIFERLPTDHPAKGPYQLFSKAEKVKGNAVLGLGTRLQILQNKMVQQITSHTDIDLSLPGKQKCAYFCITSDQDSTYDRSEEHTS
;
A
#
# COMPACT_ATOMS: atom_id res chain seq x y z
N MET A 1 25.07 -17.73 26.49
CA MET A 1 26.49 -18.09 26.22
C MET A 1 26.96 -19.42 26.82
N ARG A 2 26.68 -19.78 28.08
CA ARG A 2 27.14 -21.05 28.70
C ARG A 2 26.48 -22.31 28.15
N THR A 3 25.21 -22.27 27.81
CA THR A 3 24.43 -23.41 27.29
C THR A 3 24.74 -23.77 25.82
N GLU A 4 25.17 -22.82 25.02
CA GLU A 4 25.50 -23.02 23.60
C GLU A 4 26.85 -23.73 23.41
N ASN A 5 27.83 -23.37 24.25
CA ASN A 5 29.14 -24.03 24.25
C ASN A 5 29.06 -25.50 24.71
N TRP A 6 28.18 -25.80 25.66
CA TRP A 6 27.96 -27.19 26.11
C TRP A 6 27.38 -28.08 25.02
N LYS A 7 26.39 -27.57 24.26
CA LYS A 7 25.82 -28.29 23.10
C LYS A 7 26.89 -28.60 22.05
N LYS A 8 27.77 -27.66 21.73
CA LYS A 8 28.85 -27.86 20.76
C LYS A 8 29.86 -28.94 21.23
N ILE A 9 30.19 -28.96 22.51
CA ILE A 9 31.07 -29.97 23.08
C ILE A 9 30.43 -31.37 23.04
N VAL A 10 29.17 -31.49 23.41
CA VAL A 10 28.45 -32.78 23.41
C VAL A 10 28.32 -33.30 21.96
N THR A 11 28.01 -32.42 20.99
CA THR A 11 27.93 -32.82 19.58
C THR A 11 29.30 -33.26 19.05
N GLY A 12 30.38 -32.56 19.39
CA GLY A 12 31.73 -32.96 19.01
C GLY A 12 32.18 -34.32 19.58
N CYS A 13 31.93 -34.56 20.87
CA CYS A 13 32.19 -35.87 21.50
C CYS A 13 31.37 -36.97 20.84
N GLY A 14 30.09 -36.72 20.54
CA GLY A 14 29.23 -37.68 19.83
C GLY A 14 29.76 -38.06 18.44
N MET A 15 30.28 -37.08 17.66
CA MET A 15 30.88 -37.33 16.36
C MET A 15 32.16 -38.17 16.44
N VAL A 16 32.99 -37.94 17.42
CA VAL A 16 34.23 -38.73 17.63
C VAL A 16 33.90 -40.18 17.99
N LEU A 17 32.92 -40.40 18.88
CA LEU A 17 32.46 -41.73 19.23
C LEU A 17 31.83 -42.48 18.06
N LEU A 18 31.06 -41.78 17.25
CA LEU A 18 30.47 -42.36 16.03
C LEU A 18 31.57 -42.75 15.02
N ALA A 19 32.57 -41.91 14.80
CA ALA A 19 33.69 -42.21 13.92
C ALA A 19 34.52 -43.39 14.39
N ALA A 20 34.76 -43.52 15.70
CA ALA A 20 35.46 -44.67 16.29
C ALA A 20 34.63 -45.97 16.17
N TYR A 21 33.32 -45.89 16.31
CA TYR A 21 32.43 -47.01 16.08
C TYR A 21 32.44 -47.50 14.63
N VAL A 22 32.28 -46.57 13.67
CA VAL A 22 32.30 -46.88 12.23
C VAL A 22 33.66 -47.42 11.82
N GLY A 23 34.76 -46.79 12.26
CA GLY A 23 36.12 -47.26 11.98
C GLY A 23 36.39 -48.66 12.52
N GLY A 24 35.90 -48.97 13.71
CA GLY A 24 36.03 -50.32 14.30
C GLY A 24 35.16 -51.35 13.63
N PHE A 25 33.96 -50.96 13.14
CA PHE A 25 33.11 -51.83 12.33
C PHE A 25 33.83 -52.27 11.05
N PHE A 26 34.41 -51.31 10.33
CA PHE A 26 35.19 -51.64 9.11
C PHE A 26 36.44 -52.46 9.41
N GLU A 27 37.12 -52.21 10.51
CA GLU A 27 38.27 -53.02 10.95
C GLU A 27 37.88 -54.50 11.17
N ILE A 28 36.79 -54.77 11.89
CA ILE A 28 36.29 -56.10 12.15
C ILE A 28 35.83 -56.77 10.84
N LEU A 29 35.12 -56.03 10.01
CA LEU A 29 34.62 -56.52 8.70
C LEU A 29 35.76 -56.96 7.79
N PHE A 30 36.81 -56.15 7.65
CA PHE A 30 37.92 -56.44 6.74
C PHE A 30 38.98 -57.35 7.34
N SER A 31 39.17 -57.36 8.66
CA SER A 31 40.18 -58.18 9.36
C SER A 31 39.65 -59.58 9.71
N ARG A 32 38.38 -59.73 10.05
CA ARG A 32 37.77 -60.98 10.46
C ARG A 32 36.73 -61.57 9.55
N SER A 33 36.37 -60.80 8.51
CA SER A 33 35.28 -61.14 7.59
C SER A 33 33.93 -61.40 8.24
N GLU A 34 33.72 -60.87 9.46
CA GLU A 34 32.51 -61.02 10.26
C GLU A 34 31.80 -59.66 10.41
N VAL A 35 30.48 -59.68 10.35
CA VAL A 35 29.65 -58.47 10.60
C VAL A 35 29.37 -58.38 12.13
N CYS A 36 30.07 -57.48 12.83
CA CYS A 36 29.88 -57.24 14.25
C CYS A 36 29.18 -55.90 14.47
N LEU A 37 27.98 -55.94 15.04
CA LEU A 37 27.19 -54.74 15.38
C LEU A 37 27.27 -54.36 16.87
N SER A 38 28.11 -55.06 17.64
CA SER A 38 28.27 -54.76 19.06
C SER A 38 29.03 -53.44 19.27
N PRO A 39 28.40 -52.40 19.90
CA PRO A 39 29.02 -51.09 20.04
C PRO A 39 30.36 -51.12 20.79
N LEU A 40 30.47 -51.91 21.83
CA LEU A 40 31.69 -52.00 22.64
C LEU A 40 32.84 -52.66 21.89
N GLN A 41 32.57 -53.69 21.10
CA GLN A 41 33.61 -54.38 20.32
C GLN A 41 34.10 -53.51 19.17
N CYS A 42 33.20 -52.81 18.48
CA CYS A 42 33.57 -51.87 17.43
C CYS A 42 34.39 -50.69 17.98
N LEU A 43 33.98 -50.09 19.10
CA LEU A 43 34.74 -49.01 19.74
C LEU A 43 36.13 -49.45 20.17
N TYR A 44 36.23 -50.68 20.76
CA TYR A 44 37.52 -51.24 21.13
C TYR A 44 38.42 -51.49 19.91
N ALA A 45 37.89 -52.08 18.85
CA ALA A 45 38.64 -52.27 17.59
C ALA A 45 39.05 -50.98 16.94
N GLY A 46 38.17 -49.97 16.93
CA GLY A 46 38.41 -48.63 16.31
C GLY A 46 39.52 -47.86 17.05
N CYS A 47 39.61 -47.97 18.35
CA CYS A 47 40.60 -47.26 19.14
C CYS A 47 41.84 -48.10 19.47
N GLY A 48 41.70 -49.40 19.62
CA GLY A 48 42.75 -50.30 20.13
C GLY A 48 43.75 -50.77 19.07
N THR A 49 43.34 -50.99 17.85
CA THR A 49 44.21 -51.49 16.79
C THR A 49 44.81 -50.37 15.92
N SER A 50 45.99 -50.58 15.35
CA SER A 50 46.64 -49.59 14.45
C SER A 50 45.87 -49.41 13.16
N SER A 51 45.22 -50.46 12.66
CA SER A 51 44.38 -50.39 11.44
C SER A 51 43.01 -49.75 11.76
N GLY A 52 42.42 -50.10 12.90
CA GLY A 52 41.16 -49.48 13.35
C GLY A 52 41.26 -47.98 13.52
N ARG A 53 42.39 -47.46 14.03
CA ARG A 53 42.62 -46.00 14.11
C ARG A 53 42.69 -45.35 12.75
N LYS A 54 43.26 -46.01 11.74
CA LYS A 54 43.25 -45.49 10.35
C LYS A 54 41.84 -45.39 9.79
N TRP A 55 41.01 -46.41 9.97
CA TRP A 55 39.62 -46.41 9.58
C TRP A 55 38.80 -45.39 10.33
N SER A 56 39.03 -45.18 11.60
CA SER A 56 38.39 -44.14 12.41
C SER A 56 38.76 -42.74 11.93
N MET A 57 40.03 -42.50 11.59
CA MET A 57 40.47 -41.22 10.96
C MET A 57 39.80 -41.00 9.58
N ALA A 58 39.71 -42.02 8.76
CA ALA A 58 39.01 -41.94 7.48
C ALA A 58 37.53 -41.61 7.64
N ALA A 59 36.87 -42.20 8.68
CA ALA A 59 35.49 -41.90 9.02
C ALA A 59 35.31 -40.44 9.50
N VAL A 60 36.23 -39.89 10.28
CA VAL A 60 36.22 -38.46 10.69
C VAL A 60 36.32 -37.57 9.47
N VAL A 61 37.26 -37.83 8.56
CA VAL A 61 37.42 -37.02 7.33
C VAL A 61 36.16 -37.08 6.47
N LEU A 62 35.54 -38.26 6.33
CA LEU A 62 34.29 -38.39 5.57
C LEU A 62 33.15 -37.63 6.23
N LEU A 63 32.98 -37.69 7.55
CA LEU A 63 31.95 -36.97 8.29
C LEU A 63 32.16 -35.44 8.17
N LEU A 64 33.41 -34.99 8.25
CA LEU A 64 33.74 -33.57 8.03
C LEU A 64 33.43 -33.12 6.60
N ALA A 65 33.77 -33.94 5.60
CA ALA A 65 33.44 -33.64 4.20
C ALA A 65 31.91 -33.57 3.96
N LEU A 66 31.16 -34.51 4.58
CA LEU A 66 29.71 -34.49 4.50
C LEU A 66 29.09 -33.27 5.22
N THR A 67 29.63 -32.88 6.36
CA THR A 67 29.16 -31.67 7.08
C THR A 67 29.44 -30.41 6.26
N VAL A 68 30.62 -30.29 5.66
CA VAL A 68 30.96 -29.18 4.75
C VAL A 68 30.02 -29.15 3.54
N LEU A 69 29.72 -30.32 2.95
CA LEU A 69 28.86 -30.44 1.79
C LEU A 69 27.39 -30.07 2.14
N VAL A 70 26.90 -30.46 3.32
CA VAL A 70 25.57 -30.07 3.83
C VAL A 70 25.50 -28.57 4.11
N ILE A 71 26.53 -28.00 4.73
CA ILE A 71 26.61 -26.56 4.97
C ILE A 71 26.70 -25.79 3.64
N TRP A 72 27.44 -26.33 2.67
CA TRP A 72 27.54 -25.71 1.35
C TRP A 72 26.23 -25.75 0.57
N ARG A 73 25.54 -26.89 0.58
CA ARG A 73 24.19 -27.03 0.01
C ARG A 73 23.11 -26.25 0.76
N GLY A 74 23.24 -26.12 2.07
CA GLY A 74 22.27 -25.36 2.89
C GLY A 74 22.41 -23.84 2.78
N LYS A 75 23.39 -23.31 2.02
CA LYS A 75 23.54 -21.88 1.76
C LYS A 75 22.65 -21.37 0.62
N ASP A 76 21.98 -22.24 -0.11
CA ASP A 76 21.21 -21.86 -1.29
C ASP A 76 19.82 -21.27 -0.99
N ASN A 77 19.38 -21.20 0.29
CA ASN A 77 18.12 -20.58 0.67
C ASN A 77 18.18 -19.98 2.08
N PRO A 78 18.71 -18.76 2.27
CA PRO A 78 18.84 -18.15 3.60
C PRO A 78 17.52 -17.65 4.19
N LEU A 79 16.43 -17.61 3.42
CA LEU A 79 15.11 -17.18 3.87
C LEU A 79 14.10 -18.27 3.50
N HIS A 80 13.74 -19.08 4.47
CA HIS A 80 12.59 -19.98 4.36
C HIS A 80 11.33 -19.10 4.46
N ASP A 81 10.83 -18.65 3.33
CA ASP A 81 9.57 -17.91 3.28
C ASP A 81 8.42 -18.93 3.36
N GLU A 82 7.56 -18.79 4.38
CA GLU A 82 6.37 -19.62 4.58
C GLU A 82 5.41 -19.62 3.37
N ARG A 83 5.54 -18.61 2.50
CA ARG A 83 4.76 -18.45 1.27
C ARG A 83 5.32 -19.19 0.06
N ASN A 84 6.37 -19.99 0.23
CA ASN A 84 6.98 -20.80 -0.82
C ASN A 84 7.59 -20.01 -2.01
N PHE A 85 8.08 -18.78 -1.77
CA PHE A 85 8.80 -18.03 -2.79
C PHE A 85 10.21 -18.58 -2.98
N GLU A 86 10.58 -18.83 -4.23
CA GLU A 86 11.97 -19.11 -4.61
C GLU A 86 12.73 -17.79 -4.73
N ILE A 87 13.73 -17.61 -3.86
CA ILE A 87 14.63 -16.45 -3.92
C ILE A 87 15.74 -16.79 -4.91
N SER A 88 15.78 -16.10 -6.04
CA SER A 88 16.80 -16.25 -7.07
C SER A 88 17.76 -15.07 -7.07
N ASP A 89 19.04 -15.32 -6.92
CA ASP A 89 20.11 -14.32 -7.08
C ASP A 89 20.43 -13.99 -8.55
N GLN A 90 19.72 -14.62 -9.50
CA GLN A 90 19.98 -14.45 -10.94
C GLN A 90 19.40 -13.16 -11.53
N GLY A 91 18.75 -12.31 -10.72
CA GLY A 91 18.22 -11.03 -11.19
C GLY A 91 17.10 -11.15 -12.23
N THR A 92 16.32 -12.23 -12.21
CA THR A 92 15.24 -12.51 -13.18
C THR A 92 14.23 -11.37 -13.30
N TYR A 93 14.00 -10.63 -12.22
CA TYR A 93 13.11 -9.46 -12.16
C TYR A 93 13.89 -8.14 -11.94
N GLY A 94 15.18 -8.13 -12.20
CA GLY A 94 16.09 -7.03 -11.93
C GLY A 94 16.86 -7.21 -10.62
N THR A 95 17.90 -6.39 -10.46
CA THR A 95 18.71 -6.35 -9.24
C THR A 95 18.53 -4.99 -8.58
N ALA A 96 18.35 -4.95 -7.26
CA ALA A 96 18.31 -3.73 -6.49
C ALA A 96 19.31 -3.82 -5.32
N GLY A 97 19.93 -2.70 -5.00
CA GLY A 97 20.86 -2.58 -3.89
C GLY A 97 20.81 -1.17 -3.29
N PHE A 98 21.36 -1.02 -2.10
CA PHE A 98 21.51 0.32 -1.54
C PHE A 98 22.57 1.11 -2.34
N MET A 99 22.29 2.39 -2.54
CA MET A 99 23.15 3.32 -3.23
C MET A 99 24.55 3.38 -2.59
N GLY A 100 25.58 3.22 -3.40
CA GLY A 100 26.98 3.36 -2.95
C GLY A 100 27.35 4.82 -2.64
N THR A 101 28.38 5.04 -1.82
CA THR A 101 28.79 6.40 -1.42
C THR A 101 29.19 7.29 -2.60
N GLN A 102 29.72 6.73 -3.66
CA GLN A 102 30.09 7.50 -4.86
C GLN A 102 28.86 7.91 -5.66
N GLU A 103 27.96 6.99 -5.92
CA GLU A 103 26.69 7.24 -6.56
C GLU A 103 25.84 8.24 -5.77
N GLN A 104 25.86 8.13 -4.44
CA GLN A 104 25.18 9.07 -3.55
C GLN A 104 25.66 10.52 -3.75
N LYS A 105 26.97 10.73 -3.91
CA LYS A 105 27.55 12.06 -4.16
C LYS A 105 27.23 12.64 -5.54
N GLU A 106 26.93 11.78 -6.51
CA GLU A 106 26.53 12.19 -7.86
C GLU A 106 25.07 12.60 -7.93
N ILE A 107 24.22 11.98 -7.08
CA ILE A 107 22.76 12.14 -7.14
C ILE A 107 22.24 13.07 -6.06
N LEU A 108 22.82 13.01 -4.84
CA LEU A 108 22.37 13.76 -3.68
C LEU A 108 23.34 14.89 -3.32
N GLN A 109 22.75 15.98 -2.86
CA GLN A 109 23.48 17.09 -2.27
C GLN A 109 23.65 16.85 -0.76
N ALA A 110 24.83 17.16 -0.23
CA ALA A 110 25.15 17.01 1.18
C ALA A 110 25.51 18.37 1.79
N ASP A 111 24.71 18.86 2.74
CA ASP A 111 24.84 20.15 3.38
C ASP A 111 24.95 20.02 4.91
N ARG A 112 25.66 20.95 5.57
CA ARG A 112 25.78 20.95 7.04
C ARG A 112 24.59 21.59 7.75
N GLY A 113 23.82 22.45 7.08
CA GLY A 113 22.68 23.16 7.63
C GLY A 113 21.46 23.08 6.73
N MET A 114 20.27 23.14 7.31
CA MET A 114 18.99 23.08 6.55
C MET A 114 18.64 24.40 5.85
N GLU A 115 19.29 25.50 6.22
CA GLU A 115 18.90 26.86 5.79
C GLU A 115 19.01 27.08 4.28
N HIS A 116 19.94 26.42 3.63
CA HIS A 116 20.22 26.58 2.20
C HIS A 116 19.61 25.49 1.33
N ILE A 117 19.05 24.42 1.93
CA ILE A 117 18.51 23.29 1.18
C ILE A 117 17.14 23.65 0.62
N LYS A 118 17.06 23.74 -0.70
CA LYS A 118 15.79 23.89 -1.45
C LYS A 118 15.21 22.57 -1.93
N GLY A 119 16.01 21.52 -1.97
CA GLY A 119 15.65 20.19 -2.42
C GLY A 119 14.86 19.40 -1.38
N ILE A 120 14.59 18.12 -1.67
CA ILE A 120 13.86 17.23 -0.77
C ILE A 120 14.86 16.61 0.22
N ILE A 121 14.66 16.84 1.52
CA ILE A 121 15.53 16.30 2.58
C ILE A 121 15.15 14.84 2.83
N PHE A 122 16.11 13.92 2.71
CA PHE A 122 15.94 12.52 3.05
C PHE A 122 16.33 12.19 4.49
N GLY A 123 17.34 12.87 5.02
CA GLY A 123 17.80 12.62 6.37
C GLY A 123 19.20 13.17 6.63
N ARG A 124 19.79 12.70 7.73
CA ARG A 124 21.15 13.07 8.14
C ARG A 124 22.07 11.87 8.07
N GLU A 125 23.22 12.03 7.45
CA GLU A 125 24.25 11.02 7.39
C GLU A 125 24.89 10.81 8.77
N LEU A 126 24.94 9.57 9.23
CA LEU A 126 25.44 9.24 10.57
C LEU A 126 26.96 9.46 10.72
N SER A 127 27.72 9.33 9.64
CA SER A 127 29.19 9.40 9.65
C SER A 127 29.74 10.81 9.87
N ASN A 128 29.12 11.81 9.26
CA ASN A 128 29.63 13.20 9.24
C ASN A 128 28.58 14.25 9.64
N GLY A 129 27.34 13.82 9.86
CA GLY A 129 26.24 14.68 10.26
C GLY A 129 25.68 15.59 9.15
N ASN A 130 26.09 15.40 7.90
CA ASN A 130 25.56 16.14 6.77
C ASN A 130 24.10 15.76 6.50
N ILE A 131 23.33 16.73 6.03
CA ILE A 131 21.94 16.52 5.60
C ILE A 131 21.97 16.19 4.12
N LEU A 132 21.37 15.05 3.78
CA LEU A 132 21.25 14.58 2.41
C LEU A 132 19.93 15.04 1.82
N SER A 133 19.98 15.63 0.64
CA SER A 133 18.81 16.12 -0.08
C SER A 133 18.88 15.81 -1.57
N LEU A 134 17.72 15.59 -2.18
CA LEU A 134 17.57 15.54 -3.62
C LEU A 134 17.54 16.98 -4.15
N PRO A 135 18.45 17.39 -5.03
CA PRO A 135 18.46 18.74 -5.61
C PRO A 135 17.18 19.07 -6.36
N VAL A 136 16.81 20.36 -6.41
CA VAL A 136 15.60 20.81 -7.14
C VAL A 136 15.69 20.57 -8.64
N ASP A 137 16.90 20.64 -9.19
CA ASP A 137 17.23 20.43 -10.62
C ASP A 137 17.54 18.96 -10.95
N SER A 138 17.35 18.06 -10.00
CA SER A 138 17.55 16.61 -10.23
C SER A 138 16.68 16.12 -11.37
N ARG A 139 17.26 15.26 -12.22
CA ARG A 139 16.55 14.57 -13.30
C ARG A 139 15.75 13.35 -12.81
N LEU A 140 15.91 12.99 -11.54
CA LEU A 140 15.21 11.86 -10.95
C LEU A 140 13.75 12.23 -10.68
N ASN A 141 12.91 11.20 -10.72
CA ASN A 141 11.54 11.26 -10.26
C ASN A 141 11.50 11.69 -8.78
N ARG A 142 10.54 12.53 -8.43
CA ARG A 142 10.32 13.01 -7.06
C ARG A 142 9.34 12.15 -6.25
N ASN A 143 8.93 10.99 -6.77
CA ASN A 143 8.10 10.06 -6.02
C ASN A 143 8.94 9.39 -4.94
N ILE A 144 8.46 9.45 -3.70
CA ILE A 144 9.19 8.95 -2.53
C ILE A 144 8.27 8.00 -1.76
N ALA A 145 8.77 6.80 -1.52
CA ALA A 145 8.15 5.84 -0.62
C ALA A 145 8.92 5.80 0.71
N VAL A 146 8.22 6.03 1.82
CA VAL A 146 8.80 6.01 3.17
C VAL A 146 8.22 4.83 3.94
N CYS A 147 9.03 3.80 4.14
CA CYS A 147 8.66 2.59 4.87
C CYS A 147 9.19 2.62 6.30
N GLY A 148 8.40 2.19 7.24
CA GLY A 148 8.80 2.08 8.64
C GLY A 148 7.68 1.51 9.51
N SER A 149 8.04 0.83 10.60
CA SER A 149 7.10 0.30 11.56
C SER A 149 6.24 1.39 12.22
N GLN A 150 5.18 1.00 12.89
CA GLN A 150 4.38 1.90 13.71
C GLN A 150 5.27 2.55 14.78
N GLY A 151 5.10 3.86 15.03
CA GLY A 151 5.92 4.61 15.97
C GLY A 151 7.33 4.98 15.48
N SER A 152 7.73 4.66 14.24
CA SER A 152 9.05 5.01 13.68
C SER A 152 9.21 6.49 13.29
N MET A 153 8.27 7.34 13.69
CA MET A 153 8.27 8.80 13.44
C MET A 153 8.19 9.21 11.96
N LYS A 154 7.63 8.40 11.06
CA LYS A 154 7.49 8.74 9.62
C LYS A 154 6.89 10.12 9.38
N SER A 155 5.74 10.40 10.00
CA SER A 155 5.06 11.70 9.88
C SER A 155 5.92 12.84 10.39
N ARG A 156 6.59 12.67 11.54
CA ARG A 156 7.40 13.70 12.18
C ARG A 156 8.72 13.94 11.45
N ALA A 157 9.41 12.87 11.05
CA ALA A 157 10.75 12.96 10.47
C ALA A 157 10.71 13.30 8.97
N PHE A 158 9.65 12.93 8.25
CA PHE A 158 9.56 13.11 6.81
C PHE A 158 8.38 13.97 6.37
N ALA A 159 7.13 13.60 6.67
CA ALA A 159 5.95 14.31 6.12
C ALA A 159 5.90 15.78 6.55
N ARG A 160 6.11 16.08 7.84
CA ARG A 160 6.17 17.48 8.32
C ARG A 160 7.32 18.25 7.72
N VAL A 161 8.51 17.65 7.65
CA VAL A 161 9.70 18.28 7.04
C VAL A 161 9.43 18.58 5.57
N MET A 162 8.80 17.66 4.84
CA MET A 162 8.43 17.85 3.44
C MET A 162 7.44 19.00 3.27
N ALA A 163 6.39 19.07 4.11
CA ALA A 163 5.42 20.17 4.08
C ALA A 163 6.10 21.53 4.34
N LEU A 164 6.97 21.63 5.34
CA LEU A 164 7.72 22.85 5.63
C LEU A 164 8.65 23.24 4.48
N GLN A 165 9.21 22.28 3.76
CA GLN A 165 10.03 22.55 2.57
C GLN A 165 9.17 23.03 1.38
N CYS A 166 7.96 22.49 1.20
CA CYS A 166 7.01 23.02 0.23
C CYS A 166 6.68 24.49 0.52
N VAL A 167 6.47 24.84 1.80
CA VAL A 167 6.26 26.25 2.22
C VAL A 167 7.47 27.12 1.84
N ARG A 168 8.69 26.68 2.12
CA ARG A 168 9.91 27.42 1.74
C ARG A 168 10.07 27.62 0.25
N ARG A 169 9.56 26.70 -0.58
CA ARG A 169 9.57 26.82 -2.04
C ARG A 169 8.34 27.56 -2.60
N GLY A 170 7.34 27.83 -1.74
CA GLY A 170 6.08 28.42 -2.17
C GLY A 170 5.20 27.50 -3.01
N GLU A 171 5.35 26.19 -2.83
CA GLU A 171 4.59 25.18 -3.56
C GLU A 171 3.24 24.93 -2.90
N SER A 172 2.20 24.74 -3.71
CA SER A 172 0.91 24.23 -3.21
C SER A 172 1.00 22.73 -2.91
N MET A 173 0.15 22.24 -1.99
CA MET A 173 0.18 20.86 -1.55
C MET A 173 -1.21 20.28 -1.33
N TYR A 174 -1.36 19.00 -1.66
CA TYR A 174 -2.47 18.15 -1.26
C TYR A 174 -1.96 17.10 -0.29
N ILE A 175 -2.60 16.96 0.85
CA ILE A 175 -2.15 16.08 1.93
C ILE A 175 -3.31 15.17 2.33
N THR A 176 -3.14 13.85 2.17
CA THR A 176 -4.00 12.87 2.80
C THR A 176 -3.52 12.65 4.24
N ASP A 177 -4.39 12.90 5.20
CA ASP A 177 -4.06 12.90 6.63
C ASP A 177 -5.00 11.99 7.42
N PRO A 178 -4.70 10.67 7.54
CA PRO A 178 -5.61 9.70 8.14
C PRO A 178 -5.94 9.94 9.61
N LYS A 179 -5.23 10.83 10.29
CA LYS A 179 -5.37 11.09 11.73
C LYS A 179 -5.59 12.57 12.09
N SER A 180 -5.67 13.46 11.11
CA SER A 180 -5.70 14.90 11.31
C SER A 180 -4.45 15.50 11.99
N GLU A 181 -3.40 14.69 12.23
CA GLU A 181 -2.17 15.14 12.91
C GLU A 181 -1.42 16.23 12.14
N LEU A 182 -1.36 16.11 10.81
CA LEU A 182 -0.65 17.07 9.95
C LEU A 182 -1.45 18.38 9.83
N TYR A 183 -2.77 18.30 9.74
CA TYR A 183 -3.63 19.46 9.70
C TYR A 183 -3.53 20.27 11.01
N GLU A 184 -3.69 19.59 12.14
CA GLU A 184 -3.62 20.23 13.46
C GLU A 184 -2.28 20.91 13.72
N ASP A 185 -1.18 20.26 13.31
CA ASP A 185 0.17 20.78 13.49
C ASP A 185 0.53 21.93 12.54
N LEU A 186 0.02 21.93 11.32
CA LEU A 186 0.51 22.82 10.26
C LEU A 186 -0.48 23.94 9.89
N CYS A 187 -1.78 23.80 10.20
CA CYS A 187 -2.81 24.71 9.73
C CYS A 187 -2.55 26.17 10.10
N ALA A 188 -2.21 26.44 11.37
CA ALA A 188 -1.96 27.79 11.85
C ALA A 188 -0.75 28.41 11.14
N TYR A 189 0.36 27.68 11.10
CA TYR A 189 1.58 28.11 10.44
C TYR A 189 1.37 28.36 8.93
N LEU A 190 0.66 27.48 8.24
CA LEU A 190 0.37 27.64 6.80
C LEU A 190 -0.46 28.91 6.53
N LYS A 191 -1.43 29.20 7.38
CA LYS A 191 -2.22 30.45 7.30
C LYS A 191 -1.36 31.69 7.52
N GLU A 192 -0.44 31.66 8.50
CA GLU A 192 0.53 32.74 8.73
C GLU A 192 1.47 32.96 7.55
N GLU A 193 1.87 31.89 6.84
CA GLU A 193 2.67 31.95 5.61
C GLU A 193 1.88 32.33 4.34
N GLY A 194 0.60 32.68 4.50
CA GLY A 194 -0.26 33.16 3.43
C GLY A 194 -0.85 32.07 2.53
N TYR A 195 -0.95 30.84 3.01
CA TYR A 195 -1.62 29.76 2.29
C TYR A 195 -3.13 29.82 2.47
N VAL A 196 -3.86 29.52 1.39
CA VAL A 196 -5.27 29.14 1.49
C VAL A 196 -5.32 27.70 1.99
N VAL A 197 -5.79 27.52 3.22
CA VAL A 197 -5.86 26.21 3.86
C VAL A 197 -7.31 25.74 3.83
N LYS A 198 -7.57 24.58 3.25
CA LYS A 198 -8.86 23.93 3.18
C LYS A 198 -8.77 22.49 3.66
N GLN A 199 -9.86 21.97 4.22
CA GLN A 199 -9.94 20.58 4.67
C GLN A 199 -11.24 19.92 4.21
N LEU A 200 -11.12 18.78 3.55
CA LEU A 200 -12.21 17.82 3.41
C LEU A 200 -12.08 16.82 4.57
N ASN A 201 -12.88 17.01 5.62
CA ASN A 201 -12.77 16.24 6.86
C ASN A 201 -13.88 15.20 6.95
N LEU A 202 -13.53 13.94 6.66
CA LEU A 202 -14.47 12.82 6.69
C LEU A 202 -14.57 12.14 8.06
N ILE A 203 -13.75 12.58 9.04
CA ILE A 203 -13.85 12.15 10.45
C ILE A 203 -14.85 13.02 11.20
N GLN A 204 -14.71 14.33 11.05
CA GLN A 204 -15.56 15.33 11.70
C GLN A 204 -16.22 16.21 10.64
N LEU A 205 -17.30 15.71 10.06
CA LEU A 205 -18.02 16.35 8.94
C LEU A 205 -18.44 17.80 9.24
N THR A 206 -18.68 18.13 10.53
CA THR A 206 -19.05 19.49 10.97
C THR A 206 -17.93 20.51 10.79
N HIS A 207 -16.69 20.07 10.68
CA HIS A 207 -15.52 20.93 10.48
C HIS A 207 -15.02 20.91 9.03
N SER A 208 -15.66 20.11 8.17
CA SER A 208 -15.26 20.00 6.78
C SER A 208 -15.64 21.24 5.97
N ASP A 209 -14.75 21.71 5.13
CA ASP A 209 -15.11 22.55 3.99
C ASP A 209 -15.94 21.69 3.01
N ALA A 210 -16.80 22.32 2.25
CA ALA A 210 -17.68 21.66 1.30
C ALA A 210 -17.03 21.53 -0.08
N TRP A 211 -17.37 20.44 -0.77
CA TRP A 211 -16.96 20.19 -2.14
C TRP A 211 -18.06 19.50 -2.92
N ASN A 212 -18.65 20.19 -3.88
CA ASN A 212 -19.64 19.64 -4.79
C ASN A 212 -18.93 19.07 -6.03
N CYS A 213 -18.81 17.75 -6.07
CA CYS A 213 -18.13 17.07 -7.16
C CYS A 213 -18.80 17.26 -8.53
N LEU A 214 -20.12 17.49 -8.60
CA LEU A 214 -20.81 17.76 -9.86
C LEU A 214 -20.57 19.20 -10.37
N ALA A 215 -20.20 20.13 -9.51
CA ALA A 215 -19.87 21.49 -9.92
C ALA A 215 -18.52 21.58 -10.67
N GLU A 216 -17.65 20.60 -10.50
CA GLU A 216 -16.36 20.51 -11.22
C GLU A 216 -16.52 19.97 -12.64
N ILE A 217 -17.70 19.46 -12.98
CA ILE A 217 -17.99 18.90 -14.30
C ILE A 217 -18.43 20.04 -15.20
N GLU A 218 -17.58 20.41 -16.15
CA GLU A 218 -17.88 21.45 -17.15
C GLU A 218 -18.66 20.89 -18.34
N ASP A 219 -18.46 19.62 -18.67
CA ASP A 219 -19.09 18.95 -19.81
C ASP A 219 -19.81 17.67 -19.35
N GLY A 220 -21.06 17.48 -19.78
CA GLY A 220 -21.87 16.30 -19.47
C GLY A 220 -21.19 14.98 -19.84
N GLU A 221 -20.25 14.94 -20.76
CA GLU A 221 -19.46 13.74 -21.09
C GLU A 221 -18.63 13.23 -19.90
N LEU A 222 -18.18 14.12 -19.02
CA LEU A 222 -17.42 13.74 -17.81
C LEU A 222 -18.30 13.08 -16.73
N ILE A 223 -19.63 13.19 -16.82
CA ILE A 223 -20.56 12.50 -15.92
C ILE A 223 -20.40 10.98 -16.05
N ASP A 224 -20.07 10.50 -17.24
CA ASP A 224 -19.80 9.07 -17.45
C ASP A 224 -18.62 8.58 -16.62
N VAL A 225 -17.54 9.35 -16.58
CA VAL A 225 -16.36 9.04 -15.78
C VAL A 225 -16.69 9.11 -14.29
N PHE A 226 -17.43 10.13 -13.87
CA PHE A 226 -17.87 10.29 -12.49
C PHE A 226 -18.69 9.06 -12.02
N CYS A 227 -19.68 8.64 -12.80
CA CYS A 227 -20.53 7.51 -12.47
C CYS A 227 -19.75 6.20 -12.46
N ASP A 228 -18.81 5.98 -13.38
CA ASP A 228 -17.92 4.82 -13.41
C ASP A 228 -17.07 4.74 -12.13
N VAL A 229 -16.48 5.86 -11.71
CA VAL A 229 -15.71 5.96 -10.46
C VAL A 229 -16.58 5.64 -9.23
N VAL A 230 -17.80 6.19 -9.16
CA VAL A 230 -18.72 5.93 -8.05
C VAL A 230 -19.09 4.45 -7.96
N ILE A 231 -19.48 3.84 -9.09
CA ILE A 231 -19.87 2.42 -9.11
C ILE A 231 -18.71 1.51 -8.76
N ARG A 232 -17.52 1.72 -9.34
CA ARG A 232 -16.34 0.88 -9.08
C ARG A 232 -15.87 0.97 -7.64
N ASN A 233 -15.88 2.17 -7.06
CA ASN A 233 -15.42 2.37 -5.67
C ASN A 233 -16.44 1.91 -4.62
N THR A 234 -17.68 1.65 -5.01
CA THR A 234 -18.73 1.13 -4.13
C THR A 234 -19.03 -0.36 -4.34
N THR A 235 -18.25 -1.05 -5.16
CA THR A 235 -18.44 -2.47 -5.50
C THR A 235 -17.31 -3.31 -4.90
N ASP A 236 -17.66 -4.36 -4.13
CA ASP A 236 -16.67 -5.32 -3.61
C ASP A 236 -16.34 -6.42 -4.62
N LYS A 237 -17.37 -6.90 -5.35
CA LYS A 237 -17.23 -7.89 -6.42
C LYS A 237 -18.05 -7.41 -7.61
N PHE A 238 -17.35 -7.07 -8.69
CA PHE A 238 -17.99 -6.52 -9.88
C PHE A 238 -18.86 -7.58 -10.58
N ASP A 239 -20.17 -7.32 -10.66
CA ASP A 239 -21.12 -8.07 -11.48
C ASP A 239 -21.46 -7.24 -12.71
N HIS A 240 -20.89 -7.62 -13.85
CA HIS A 240 -21.02 -6.85 -15.08
C HIS A 240 -22.45 -6.49 -15.48
N PHE A 241 -23.41 -7.33 -15.17
CA PHE A 241 -24.78 -7.06 -15.56
C PHE A 241 -25.46 -6.06 -14.61
N TYR A 242 -25.45 -6.35 -13.30
CA TYR A 242 -26.13 -5.48 -12.33
C TYR A 242 -25.44 -4.12 -12.19
N ASP A 243 -24.13 -4.12 -12.10
CA ASP A 243 -23.35 -2.87 -11.96
C ASP A 243 -23.54 -1.95 -13.17
N ASN A 244 -23.66 -2.49 -14.39
CA ASN A 244 -23.94 -1.69 -15.58
C ASN A 244 -25.36 -1.12 -15.56
N VAL A 245 -26.38 -1.87 -15.13
CA VAL A 245 -27.76 -1.36 -15.03
C VAL A 245 -27.87 -0.26 -13.98
N GLU A 246 -27.20 -0.42 -12.84
CA GLU A 246 -27.11 0.61 -11.79
C GLU A 246 -26.34 1.85 -12.29
N MET A 247 -25.27 1.66 -13.06
CA MET A 247 -24.50 2.72 -13.68
C MET A 247 -25.30 3.53 -14.69
N ASP A 248 -26.08 2.85 -15.55
CA ASP A 248 -26.96 3.50 -16.51
C ASP A 248 -28.05 4.34 -15.80
N LEU A 249 -28.60 3.84 -14.71
CA LEU A 249 -29.55 4.60 -13.88
C LEU A 249 -28.87 5.81 -13.25
N LEU A 250 -27.68 5.65 -12.66
CA LEU A 250 -26.92 6.73 -12.03
C LEU A 250 -26.57 7.83 -13.05
N LYS A 251 -26.10 7.44 -14.25
CA LYS A 251 -25.83 8.35 -15.35
C LYS A 251 -27.05 9.16 -15.72
N ALA A 252 -28.18 8.48 -15.91
CA ALA A 252 -29.43 9.16 -16.25
C ALA A 252 -29.84 10.21 -15.20
N LEU A 253 -29.76 9.85 -13.91
CA LEU A 253 -30.10 10.75 -12.81
C LEU A 253 -29.14 11.95 -12.72
N CYS A 254 -27.83 11.70 -12.82
CA CYS A 254 -26.84 12.77 -12.77
C CYS A 254 -26.95 13.71 -13.98
N LEU A 255 -27.10 13.20 -15.21
CA LEU A 255 -27.31 13.99 -16.41
C LEU A 255 -28.62 14.80 -16.34
N TYR A 256 -29.69 14.21 -15.80
CA TYR A 256 -30.93 14.94 -15.61
C TYR A 256 -30.77 16.12 -14.64
N VAL A 257 -30.11 15.92 -13.50
CA VAL A 257 -29.82 17.00 -12.55
C VAL A 257 -28.91 18.05 -13.16
N PHE A 258 -27.91 17.63 -13.94
CA PHE A 258 -26.95 18.50 -14.57
C PHE A 258 -27.61 19.43 -15.62
N GLU A 259 -28.55 18.90 -16.41
CA GLU A 259 -29.22 19.67 -17.50
C GLU A 259 -30.43 20.47 -17.00
N GLU A 260 -31.30 19.85 -16.20
CA GLU A 260 -32.61 20.40 -15.90
C GLU A 260 -32.69 21.23 -14.62
N TYR A 261 -31.70 21.08 -13.71
CA TYR A 261 -31.73 21.79 -12.42
C TYR A 261 -31.02 23.13 -12.48
N PRO A 262 -31.45 24.14 -11.67
CA PRO A 262 -30.69 25.37 -11.53
C PRO A 262 -29.31 25.12 -10.92
N GLN A 263 -28.33 25.97 -11.23
CA GLN A 263 -26.92 25.79 -10.87
C GLN A 263 -26.69 25.46 -9.37
N GLU A 264 -27.46 26.08 -8.50
CA GLU A 264 -27.37 25.89 -7.04
C GLU A 264 -27.85 24.49 -6.60
N GLN A 265 -28.63 23.81 -7.44
CA GLN A 265 -29.16 22.48 -7.17
C GLN A 265 -28.49 21.38 -7.99
N LYS A 266 -27.49 21.73 -8.80
CA LYS A 266 -26.68 20.75 -9.53
C LYS A 266 -25.72 20.06 -8.57
N THR A 267 -26.25 19.17 -7.77
CA THR A 267 -25.50 18.47 -6.70
C THR A 267 -25.78 16.98 -6.71
N PHE A 268 -24.81 16.19 -6.26
CA PHE A 268 -24.98 14.75 -6.17
C PHE A 268 -26.10 14.32 -5.20
N PRO A 269 -26.30 14.97 -4.04
CA PRO A 269 -27.49 14.73 -3.21
C PRO A 269 -28.83 14.92 -3.92
N GLU A 270 -28.96 15.84 -4.89
CA GLU A 270 -30.21 15.98 -5.62
C GLU A 270 -30.48 14.81 -6.57
N ALA A 271 -29.44 14.25 -7.21
CA ALA A 271 -29.57 13.02 -7.98
C ALA A 271 -30.03 11.84 -7.08
N TYR A 272 -29.48 11.75 -5.87
CA TYR A 272 -29.92 10.75 -4.88
C TYR A 272 -31.35 10.96 -4.40
N LYS A 273 -31.76 12.19 -4.16
CA LYS A 273 -33.16 12.51 -3.79
C LYS A 273 -34.16 12.13 -4.89
N LEU A 274 -33.80 12.31 -6.15
CA LEU A 274 -34.60 11.81 -7.27
C LEU A 274 -34.83 10.31 -7.18
N LEU A 275 -33.76 9.53 -6.92
CA LEU A 275 -33.83 8.10 -6.76
C LEU A 275 -34.73 7.67 -5.61
N LEU A 276 -34.64 8.35 -4.46
CA LEU A 276 -35.40 7.98 -3.26
C LEU A 276 -36.87 8.41 -3.30
N ASN A 277 -37.15 9.61 -3.82
CA ASN A 277 -38.48 10.21 -3.72
C ASN A 277 -39.40 9.87 -4.89
N LYS A 278 -38.92 9.16 -5.90
CA LYS A 278 -39.70 8.80 -7.09
C LYS A 278 -39.80 7.28 -7.20
N SER A 279 -41.00 6.81 -7.48
CA SER A 279 -41.16 5.40 -7.86
C SER A 279 -40.60 5.19 -9.29
N VAL A 280 -40.40 3.92 -9.67
CA VAL A 280 -39.91 3.56 -11.02
C VAL A 280 -40.85 4.11 -12.09
N GLU A 281 -42.16 4.04 -11.89
CA GLU A 281 -43.16 4.56 -12.83
C GLU A 281 -43.12 6.09 -12.95
N MET A 282 -42.80 6.79 -11.86
CA MET A 282 -42.61 8.24 -11.89
C MET A 282 -41.35 8.61 -12.65
N LEU A 283 -40.24 7.87 -12.45
CA LEU A 283 -39.03 8.06 -13.22
C LEU A 283 -39.25 7.78 -14.70
N ASP A 284 -39.94 6.66 -15.05
CA ASP A 284 -40.31 6.35 -16.44
C ASP A 284 -41.03 7.54 -17.06
N SER A 285 -42.07 8.09 -16.37
CA SER A 285 -42.83 9.24 -16.86
C SER A 285 -41.99 10.52 -17.03
N ILE A 286 -40.99 10.77 -16.19
CA ILE A 286 -40.09 11.93 -16.30
C ILE A 286 -39.21 11.78 -17.55
N PHE A 287 -38.54 10.64 -17.68
CA PHE A 287 -37.56 10.43 -18.75
C PHE A 287 -38.20 10.21 -20.13
N GLU A 288 -39.40 9.69 -20.20
CA GLU A 288 -40.20 9.57 -21.45
C GLU A 288 -40.51 10.93 -22.04
N ARG A 289 -40.83 11.94 -21.20
CA ARG A 289 -41.20 13.30 -21.62
C ARG A 289 -40.01 14.11 -22.12
N LEU A 290 -38.76 13.69 -21.85
CA LEU A 290 -37.58 14.40 -22.33
C LEU A 290 -37.47 14.35 -23.85
N PRO A 291 -36.90 15.39 -24.48
CA PRO A 291 -36.55 15.38 -25.88
C PRO A 291 -35.70 14.18 -26.28
N THR A 292 -35.76 13.78 -27.56
CA THR A 292 -35.04 12.60 -28.03
C THR A 292 -33.51 12.77 -27.97
N ASP A 293 -33.04 13.98 -28.08
CA ASP A 293 -31.65 14.39 -28.04
C ASP A 293 -31.12 14.73 -26.62
N HIS A 294 -31.98 14.63 -25.61
CA HIS A 294 -31.57 14.91 -24.23
C HIS A 294 -30.55 13.87 -23.73
N PRO A 295 -29.38 14.29 -23.17
CA PRO A 295 -28.30 13.37 -22.77
C PRO A 295 -28.71 12.27 -21.80
N ALA A 296 -29.60 12.59 -20.86
CA ALA A 296 -30.08 11.62 -19.86
C ALA A 296 -30.98 10.52 -20.43
N LYS A 297 -31.53 10.71 -21.63
CA LYS A 297 -32.53 9.79 -22.20
C LYS A 297 -31.92 8.46 -22.64
N GLY A 298 -30.72 8.49 -23.22
CA GLY A 298 -30.01 7.29 -23.68
C GLY A 298 -29.73 6.30 -22.56
N PRO A 299 -29.00 6.71 -21.51
CA PRO A 299 -28.74 5.87 -20.34
C PRO A 299 -30.03 5.37 -19.68
N TYR A 300 -31.05 6.22 -19.53
CA TYR A 300 -32.33 5.78 -18.97
C TYR A 300 -33.03 4.72 -19.82
N GLN A 301 -32.97 4.82 -21.15
CA GLN A 301 -33.52 3.80 -22.04
C GLN A 301 -32.83 2.44 -21.89
N LEU A 302 -31.50 2.43 -21.66
CA LEU A 302 -30.77 1.19 -21.37
C LEU A 302 -31.22 0.57 -20.05
N PHE A 303 -31.28 1.36 -18.99
CA PHE A 303 -31.86 0.93 -17.71
C PHE A 303 -33.30 0.42 -17.87
N SER A 304 -34.15 1.15 -18.61
CA SER A 304 -35.55 0.81 -18.81
C SER A 304 -35.75 -0.52 -19.51
N LYS A 305 -34.86 -0.92 -20.43
CA LYS A 305 -34.92 -2.23 -21.11
C LYS A 305 -34.65 -3.42 -20.17
N ALA A 306 -34.05 -3.20 -19.02
CA ALA A 306 -33.78 -4.22 -18.02
C ALA A 306 -35.02 -4.48 -17.11
N GLU A 307 -36.22 -4.63 -17.68
CA GLU A 307 -37.48 -4.68 -16.97
C GLU A 307 -37.52 -5.63 -15.77
N LYS A 308 -36.90 -6.81 -15.87
CA LYS A 308 -36.93 -7.84 -14.82
C LYS A 308 -36.10 -7.45 -13.60
N VAL A 309 -35.18 -6.52 -13.73
CA VAL A 309 -34.20 -6.15 -12.67
C VAL A 309 -34.27 -4.67 -12.28
N LYS A 310 -35.13 -3.85 -12.90
CA LYS A 310 -35.29 -2.41 -12.59
C LYS A 310 -35.40 -2.16 -11.07
N GLY A 311 -36.30 -2.87 -10.40
CA GLY A 311 -36.53 -2.70 -8.96
C GLY A 311 -35.29 -3.04 -8.13
N ASN A 312 -34.56 -4.09 -8.52
CA ASN A 312 -33.33 -4.47 -7.85
C ASN A 312 -32.22 -3.46 -8.09
N ALA A 313 -32.11 -2.91 -9.30
CA ALA A 313 -31.11 -1.88 -9.61
C ALA A 313 -31.38 -0.56 -8.86
N VAL A 314 -32.64 -0.15 -8.73
CA VAL A 314 -33.02 1.01 -7.92
C VAL A 314 -32.65 0.80 -6.45
N LEU A 315 -32.95 -0.37 -5.90
CA LEU A 315 -32.61 -0.73 -4.52
C LEU A 315 -31.10 -0.85 -4.33
N GLY A 316 -30.40 -1.50 -5.26
CA GLY A 316 -28.96 -1.65 -5.24
C GLY A 316 -28.24 -0.29 -5.26
N LEU A 317 -28.58 0.56 -6.22
CA LEU A 317 -28.04 1.91 -6.29
C LEU A 317 -28.37 2.75 -5.04
N GLY A 318 -29.60 2.64 -4.53
CA GLY A 318 -30.01 3.30 -3.29
C GLY A 318 -29.19 2.85 -2.09
N THR A 319 -28.82 1.57 -2.01
CA THR A 319 -27.96 1.01 -0.97
C THR A 319 -26.51 1.49 -1.12
N ARG A 320 -25.96 1.54 -2.33
CA ARG A 320 -24.62 2.07 -2.58
C ARG A 320 -24.47 3.51 -2.16
N LEU A 321 -25.49 4.31 -2.43
CA LEU A 321 -25.50 5.75 -2.17
C LEU A 321 -26.11 6.11 -0.80
N GLN A 322 -26.38 5.13 0.08
CA GLN A 322 -27.02 5.35 1.37
C GLN A 322 -26.27 6.38 2.26
N ILE A 323 -24.98 6.55 2.06
CA ILE A 323 -24.17 7.56 2.77
C ILE A 323 -24.74 8.97 2.57
N LEU A 324 -25.37 9.24 1.43
CA LEU A 324 -26.05 10.51 1.12
C LEU A 324 -27.35 10.72 1.92
N GLN A 325 -27.79 9.75 2.75
CA GLN A 325 -28.87 9.97 3.73
C GLN A 325 -28.40 10.81 4.92
N ASN A 326 -27.09 10.83 5.20
CA ASN A 326 -26.52 11.64 6.24
C ASN A 326 -26.60 13.14 5.84
N LYS A 327 -27.31 13.94 6.66
CA LYS A 327 -27.52 15.37 6.41
C LYS A 327 -26.20 16.15 6.33
N MET A 328 -25.18 15.75 7.11
CA MET A 328 -23.88 16.42 7.08
C MET A 328 -23.15 16.11 5.78
N VAL A 329 -23.23 14.87 5.28
CA VAL A 329 -22.69 14.52 3.97
C VAL A 329 -23.39 15.29 2.87
N GLN A 330 -24.72 15.41 2.91
CA GLN A 330 -25.45 16.25 1.96
C GLN A 330 -24.98 17.70 2.01
N GLN A 331 -24.73 18.24 3.20
CA GLN A 331 -24.28 19.62 3.37
C GLN A 331 -22.91 19.85 2.76
N ILE A 332 -21.92 19.00 3.08
CA ILE A 332 -20.54 19.17 2.55
C ILE A 332 -20.40 18.85 1.06
N THR A 333 -21.41 18.23 0.45
CA THR A 333 -21.44 17.94 -1.01
C THR A 333 -22.43 18.82 -1.77
N SER A 334 -23.07 19.79 -1.11
CA SER A 334 -24.11 20.64 -1.73
C SER A 334 -23.59 21.97 -2.31
N HIS A 335 -22.39 22.40 -1.94
CA HIS A 335 -21.75 23.61 -2.43
C HIS A 335 -20.22 23.43 -2.47
N THR A 336 -19.51 24.41 -3.00
CA THR A 336 -18.04 24.31 -3.17
C THR A 336 -17.35 25.43 -2.42
N ASP A 337 -16.60 25.09 -1.36
CA ASP A 337 -15.64 25.93 -0.66
C ASP A 337 -14.20 25.63 -1.11
N ILE A 338 -13.97 24.44 -1.67
CA ILE A 338 -12.68 23.93 -2.12
C ILE A 338 -12.61 24.09 -3.65
N ASP A 339 -11.91 25.11 -4.13
CA ASP A 339 -11.63 25.30 -5.56
C ASP A 339 -10.37 24.53 -5.96
N LEU A 340 -10.53 23.47 -6.74
CA LEU A 340 -9.42 22.61 -7.19
C LEU A 340 -8.50 23.31 -8.22
N SER A 341 -8.93 24.41 -8.83
CA SER A 341 -8.11 25.20 -9.76
C SER A 341 -7.17 26.19 -9.05
N LEU A 342 -7.47 26.51 -7.80
CA LEU A 342 -6.77 27.54 -7.02
C LEU A 342 -5.28 27.22 -6.76
N PRO A 343 -4.88 25.95 -6.48
CA PRO A 343 -3.47 25.62 -6.27
C PRO A 343 -2.52 25.93 -7.42
N GLY A 344 -3.04 26.05 -8.63
CA GLY A 344 -2.27 26.51 -9.80
C GLY A 344 -2.10 28.02 -9.89
N LYS A 345 -2.86 28.80 -9.10
CA LYS A 345 -2.92 30.26 -9.18
C LYS A 345 -2.29 30.93 -7.96
N GLN A 346 -2.38 30.29 -6.79
CA GLN A 346 -1.85 30.78 -5.53
C GLN A 346 -1.45 29.66 -4.60
N LYS A 347 -0.78 29.99 -3.49
CA LYS A 347 -0.34 29.00 -2.50
C LYS A 347 -1.55 28.39 -1.79
N CYS A 348 -1.74 27.11 -1.95
CA CYS A 348 -2.81 26.35 -1.31
C CYS A 348 -2.26 25.13 -0.56
N ALA A 349 -2.90 24.79 0.54
CA ALA A 349 -2.68 23.55 1.27
C ALA A 349 -4.04 22.91 1.55
N TYR A 350 -4.34 21.84 0.83
CA TYR A 350 -5.59 21.11 0.94
C TYR A 350 -5.38 19.80 1.65
N PHE A 351 -6.16 19.57 2.68
CA PHE A 351 -6.10 18.38 3.51
C PHE A 351 -7.33 17.51 3.26
N CYS A 352 -7.11 16.25 2.93
CA CYS A 352 -8.14 15.22 2.91
C CYS A 352 -7.96 14.37 4.18
N ILE A 353 -8.82 14.61 5.17
CA ILE A 353 -8.76 13.95 6.47
C ILE A 353 -9.71 12.76 6.44
N THR A 354 -9.13 11.56 6.45
CA THR A 354 -9.84 10.27 6.38
C THR A 354 -9.63 9.48 7.66
N SER A 355 -10.39 8.40 7.86
CA SER A 355 -10.19 7.53 9.02
C SER A 355 -9.32 6.34 8.65
N ASP A 356 -8.33 6.02 9.49
CA ASP A 356 -7.55 4.78 9.39
C ASP A 356 -8.26 3.55 10.01
N GLN A 357 -9.40 3.76 10.67
CA GLN A 357 -10.16 2.72 11.38
C GLN A 357 -11.55 2.47 10.79
N ASP A 358 -12.10 3.43 10.08
CA ASP A 358 -13.47 3.39 9.55
C ASP A 358 -13.46 3.80 8.07
N SER A 359 -13.68 2.81 7.21
CA SER A 359 -13.77 3.00 5.76
C SER A 359 -15.16 3.42 5.28
N THR A 360 -16.08 3.81 6.18
CA THR A 360 -17.47 4.19 5.82
C THR A 360 -17.50 5.36 4.83
N TYR A 361 -16.57 6.31 4.99
CA TYR A 361 -16.45 7.51 4.15
C TYR A 361 -15.22 7.50 3.25
N ASP A 362 -14.33 6.52 3.43
CA ASP A 362 -13.07 6.41 2.69
C ASP A 362 -12.75 4.96 2.43
N ARG A 363 -12.45 4.65 1.18
CA ARG A 363 -11.80 3.40 0.80
C ARG A 363 -10.33 3.72 0.63
N SER A 364 -9.57 3.70 1.73
CA SER A 364 -8.13 3.86 1.63
C SER A 364 -7.53 2.65 0.90
N GLU A 365 -6.61 2.90 -0.03
CA GLU A 365 -5.89 1.87 -0.80
C GLU A 365 -4.99 0.97 0.07
N GLU A 366 -4.97 1.15 1.39
CA GLU A 366 -4.14 0.39 2.33
C GLU A 366 -4.55 -1.08 2.51
N HIS A 367 -5.67 -1.52 1.92
CA HIS A 367 -6.13 -2.91 1.99
C HIS A 367 -5.68 -3.80 0.82
N THR A 368 -4.82 -3.32 -0.07
CA THR A 368 -4.16 -4.13 -1.09
C THR A 368 -2.74 -4.46 -0.69
N SER A 369 -2.58 -5.35 0.29
CA SER A 369 -1.31 -6.05 0.55
C SER A 369 -1.58 -7.50 0.89
#